data_93ac563d2be7d3663ecd9df4ef71adec
#
_entry.id   93ac563d2be7d3663ecd9df4ef71adec
#
_cell.length_a   1.000
_cell.length_b   1.000
_cell.length_c   1.000
_cell.angle_alpha   90.00
_cell.angle_beta   90.00
_cell.angle_gamma   90.00
#
_symmetry.space_group_name_H-M   'P 1'
#
loop_
_entity.id
_entity.type
_entity.pdbx_description
1 polymer ?
#
loop_
_entity_poly.entity_id
_entity_poly.type
_entity_poly.pdbx_seq_one_letter_code
_entity_poly.pdbx_strand_id
1 'polypeptide(L)'
;QVYGGHGYISDNGVEQLYRDGRIATLYEGTTGIQSLDLLGRKVLGNQGEFLGTFTKRMHKLCSTAKSPLAQTLLPYCKEWPELAMDIGIKALENPDEAGGAAYDFLMYSGYVSLAFMWLQITEKTEHKLTNKSSDIFSTSFCHSKLKTAQFYFDRILPRANQHKLSLLTGCDNLMAMDEGEWLLL
;
A
#
# COMPACT_ATOMS: atom_id res chain seq x y z
N GLN A 1 -1.84 15.70 16.62
CA GLN A 1 -0.95 14.95 17.52
C GLN A 1 0.27 15.78 17.96
N VAL A 2 0.93 16.49 17.04
CA VAL A 2 2.12 17.33 17.35
C VAL A 2 1.81 18.44 18.38
N TYR A 3 0.59 18.99 18.34
CA TYR A 3 0.12 20.02 19.29
C TYR A 3 -0.25 19.48 20.68
N GLY A 4 -0.24 18.15 20.90
CA GLY A 4 -0.69 17.57 22.15
C GLY A 4 -2.14 17.94 22.46
N GLY A 5 -2.44 18.29 23.72
CA GLY A 5 -3.79 18.74 24.15
C GLY A 5 -4.27 20.01 23.45
N HIS A 6 -3.37 20.90 23.06
CA HIS A 6 -3.71 22.10 22.29
C HIS A 6 -4.23 21.81 20.89
N GLY A 7 -3.95 20.64 20.33
CA GLY A 7 -4.50 20.21 19.04
C GLY A 7 -5.97 19.80 19.11
N TYR A 8 -6.54 19.65 20.31
CA TYR A 8 -7.93 19.27 20.53
C TYR A 8 -8.87 20.48 20.61
N ILE A 9 -8.39 21.62 21.12
CA ILE A 9 -9.20 22.81 21.35
C ILE A 9 -9.32 23.67 20.09
N SER A 10 -10.47 24.34 19.94
CA SER A 10 -10.79 25.18 18.76
C SER A 10 -9.92 26.42 18.61
N ASP A 11 -9.35 26.94 19.70
CA ASP A 11 -8.57 28.18 19.74
C ASP A 11 -7.35 28.15 18.79
N ASN A 12 -6.79 26.96 18.53
CA ASN A 12 -5.65 26.79 17.65
C ASN A 12 -6.04 26.45 16.18
N GLY A 13 -7.31 26.16 15.91
CA GLY A 13 -7.85 25.88 14.58
C GLY A 13 -7.37 24.57 13.92
N VAL A 14 -6.43 23.84 14.53
CA VAL A 14 -5.88 22.60 13.95
C VAL A 14 -6.82 21.39 14.10
N GLU A 15 -7.76 21.43 15.05
CA GLU A 15 -8.78 20.40 15.23
C GLU A 15 -9.75 20.33 14.03
N GLN A 16 -9.97 21.46 13.34
CA GLN A 16 -10.77 21.51 12.13
C GLN A 16 -10.17 20.63 11.02
N LEU A 17 -8.85 20.64 10.85
CA LEU A 17 -8.17 19.80 9.87
C LEU A 17 -8.37 18.30 10.14
N TYR A 18 -8.44 17.92 11.41
CA TYR A 18 -8.73 16.54 11.80
C TYR A 18 -10.17 16.16 11.45
N ARG A 19 -11.14 17.02 11.75
CA ARG A 19 -12.55 16.77 11.41
C ARG A 19 -12.76 16.73 9.91
N ASP A 20 -12.19 17.63 9.16
CA ASP A 20 -12.28 17.67 7.70
C ASP A 20 -11.59 16.47 7.05
N GLY A 21 -10.48 15.99 7.61
CA GLY A 21 -9.79 14.80 7.13
C GLY A 21 -10.56 13.50 7.35
N ARG A 22 -11.52 13.47 8.31
CA ARG A 22 -12.27 12.24 8.64
C ARG A 22 -13.10 11.71 7.48
N ILE A 23 -13.64 12.59 6.63
CA ILE A 23 -14.46 12.20 5.49
C ILE A 23 -13.68 11.32 4.48
N ALA A 24 -12.36 11.47 4.40
CA ALA A 24 -11.53 10.72 3.46
C ALA A 24 -11.56 9.19 3.67
N THR A 25 -11.99 8.73 4.86
CA THR A 25 -12.14 7.30 5.16
C THR A 25 -13.57 6.78 5.00
N LEU A 26 -14.50 7.62 4.55
CA LEU A 26 -15.93 7.31 4.47
C LEU A 26 -16.50 7.42 3.06
N TYR A 27 -16.21 8.51 2.32
CA TYR A 27 -16.79 8.75 1.01
C TYR A 27 -16.17 7.85 -0.06
N GLU A 28 -16.91 7.62 -1.14
CA GLU A 28 -16.57 6.70 -2.26
C GLU A 28 -16.36 5.24 -1.82
N GLY A 29 -16.88 4.88 -0.67
CA GLY A 29 -16.75 3.57 -0.05
C GLY A 29 -15.71 3.57 1.08
N THR A 30 -16.04 2.85 2.16
CA THR A 30 -15.14 2.66 3.28
C THR A 30 -13.91 1.85 2.87
N THR A 31 -12.89 1.81 3.72
CA THR A 31 -11.68 1.00 3.49
C THR A 31 -12.03 -0.47 3.19
N GLY A 32 -13.00 -1.06 3.91
CA GLY A 32 -13.45 -2.43 3.65
C GLY A 32 -14.08 -2.61 2.26
N ILE A 33 -14.93 -1.67 1.83
CA ILE A 33 -15.53 -1.71 0.48
C ILE A 33 -14.46 -1.61 -0.61
N GLN A 34 -13.49 -0.72 -0.45
CA GLN A 34 -12.38 -0.58 -1.40
C GLN A 34 -11.48 -1.82 -1.41
N SER A 35 -11.29 -2.47 -0.27
CA SER A 35 -10.52 -3.70 -0.14
C SER A 35 -11.17 -4.86 -0.92
N LEU A 36 -12.47 -5.05 -0.74
CA LEU A 36 -13.25 -6.06 -1.46
C LEU A 36 -13.29 -5.76 -2.97
N ASP A 37 -13.41 -4.49 -3.36
CA ASP A 37 -13.37 -4.09 -4.76
C ASP A 37 -12.02 -4.42 -5.40
N LEU A 38 -10.92 -4.08 -4.73
CA LEU A 38 -9.58 -4.35 -5.24
C LEU A 38 -9.34 -5.85 -5.39
N LEU A 39 -9.44 -6.60 -4.30
CA LEU A 39 -9.13 -8.03 -4.33
C LEU A 39 -10.15 -8.83 -5.13
N GLY A 40 -11.43 -8.73 -4.77
CA GLY A 40 -12.48 -9.56 -5.36
C GLY A 40 -12.73 -9.21 -6.82
N ARG A 41 -13.04 -7.95 -7.13
CA ARG A 41 -13.48 -7.55 -8.48
C ARG A 41 -12.31 -7.28 -9.42
N LYS A 42 -11.30 -6.52 -8.98
CA LYS A 42 -10.21 -6.05 -9.86
C LYS A 42 -9.05 -7.01 -10.00
N VAL A 43 -8.84 -7.90 -9.02
CA VAL A 43 -7.75 -8.89 -9.08
C VAL A 43 -8.30 -10.28 -9.36
N LEU A 44 -9.09 -10.86 -8.46
CA LEU A 44 -9.59 -12.22 -8.64
C LEU A 44 -10.61 -12.32 -9.78
N GLY A 45 -11.52 -11.35 -9.89
CA GLY A 45 -12.57 -11.33 -10.90
C GLY A 45 -12.08 -11.23 -12.35
N ASN A 46 -10.85 -10.75 -12.57
CA ASN A 46 -10.20 -10.76 -13.88
C ASN A 46 -8.98 -11.69 -13.97
N GLN A 47 -8.94 -12.70 -13.09
CA GLN A 47 -7.89 -13.73 -13.09
C GLN A 47 -6.45 -13.18 -12.95
N GLY A 48 -6.30 -12.05 -12.27
CA GLY A 48 -5.00 -11.42 -12.00
C GLY A 48 -4.38 -10.66 -13.19
N GLU A 49 -5.07 -10.50 -14.32
CA GLU A 49 -4.50 -9.88 -15.54
C GLU A 49 -4.06 -8.44 -15.29
N PHE A 50 -4.87 -7.63 -14.60
CA PHE A 50 -4.51 -6.24 -14.28
C PHE A 50 -3.31 -6.15 -13.35
N LEU A 51 -3.30 -6.97 -12.31
CA LEU A 51 -2.16 -7.05 -11.40
C LEU A 51 -0.90 -7.52 -12.12
N GLY A 52 -1.00 -8.55 -12.95
CA GLY A 52 0.11 -9.05 -13.76
C GLY A 52 0.67 -7.99 -14.72
N THR A 53 -0.18 -7.18 -15.33
CA THR A 53 0.23 -6.06 -16.19
C THR A 53 0.98 -5.00 -15.39
N PHE A 54 0.47 -4.65 -14.20
CA PHE A 54 1.11 -3.67 -13.33
C PHE A 54 2.47 -4.16 -12.81
N THR A 55 2.56 -5.40 -12.34
CA THR A 55 3.81 -5.96 -11.80
C THR A 55 4.86 -6.22 -12.87
N LYS A 56 4.48 -6.53 -14.11
CA LYS A 56 5.41 -6.54 -15.27
C LYS A 56 6.03 -5.18 -15.52
N ARG A 57 5.24 -4.11 -15.44
CA ARG A 57 5.74 -2.72 -15.57
C ARG A 57 6.70 -2.37 -14.43
N MET A 58 6.35 -2.78 -13.22
CA MET A 58 7.20 -2.60 -12.03
C MET A 58 8.53 -3.35 -12.18
N HIS A 59 8.48 -4.62 -12.58
CA HIS A 59 9.66 -5.45 -12.84
C HIS A 59 10.57 -4.83 -13.91
N LYS A 60 9.99 -4.33 -15.01
CA LYS A 60 10.75 -3.66 -16.07
C LYS A 60 11.54 -2.47 -15.51
N LEU A 61 10.92 -1.63 -14.68
CA LEU A 61 11.62 -0.53 -14.03
C LEU A 61 12.75 -1.04 -13.11
N CYS A 62 12.45 -2.00 -12.23
CA CYS A 62 13.45 -2.56 -11.31
C CYS A 62 14.66 -3.16 -12.05
N SER A 63 14.44 -3.76 -13.23
CA SER A 63 15.52 -4.36 -14.03
C SER A 63 16.40 -3.34 -14.76
N THR A 64 15.93 -2.10 -14.95
CA THR A 64 16.66 -1.05 -15.67
C THR A 64 17.12 0.10 -14.81
N ALA A 65 16.57 0.23 -13.61
CA ALA A 65 16.90 1.29 -12.65
C ALA A 65 18.34 1.15 -12.13
N LYS A 66 18.98 2.31 -11.94
CA LYS A 66 20.35 2.40 -11.41
C LYS A 66 20.35 2.47 -9.88
N SER A 67 19.26 2.93 -9.29
CA SER A 67 19.12 3.06 -7.84
C SER A 67 19.15 1.69 -7.14
N PRO A 68 19.88 1.53 -6.02
CA PRO A 68 19.86 0.31 -5.22
C PRO A 68 18.47 -0.02 -4.65
N LEU A 69 17.56 0.96 -4.57
CA LEU A 69 16.18 0.75 -4.13
C LEU A 69 15.41 -0.24 -5.04
N ALA A 70 15.83 -0.37 -6.30
CA ALA A 70 15.28 -1.33 -7.23
C ALA A 70 15.44 -2.79 -6.75
N GLN A 71 16.59 -3.12 -6.15
CA GLN A 71 16.83 -4.46 -5.62
C GLN A 71 15.93 -4.79 -4.43
N THR A 72 15.60 -3.79 -3.62
CA THR A 72 14.66 -3.95 -2.50
C THR A 72 13.22 -4.15 -2.99
N LEU A 73 12.83 -3.50 -4.10
CA LEU A 73 11.47 -3.61 -4.65
C LEU A 73 11.28 -4.87 -5.52
N LEU A 74 12.34 -5.37 -6.15
CA LEU A 74 12.27 -6.46 -7.14
C LEU A 74 11.54 -7.73 -6.64
N PRO A 75 11.75 -8.22 -5.40
CA PRO A 75 11.04 -9.39 -4.89
C PRO A 75 9.51 -9.25 -4.89
N TYR A 76 9.01 -8.04 -4.64
CA TYR A 76 7.57 -7.78 -4.59
C TYR A 76 6.88 -7.94 -5.95
N CYS A 77 7.63 -7.82 -7.06
CA CYS A 77 7.08 -8.03 -8.40
C CYS A 77 6.56 -9.44 -8.62
N LYS A 78 7.15 -10.42 -7.94
CA LYS A 78 6.76 -11.84 -7.98
C LYS A 78 5.82 -12.18 -6.82
N GLU A 79 6.16 -11.74 -5.63
CA GLU A 79 5.43 -12.03 -4.41
C GLU A 79 3.96 -11.56 -4.47
N TRP A 80 3.72 -10.35 -4.96
CA TRP A 80 2.37 -9.79 -4.98
C TRP A 80 1.38 -10.59 -5.84
N PRO A 81 1.68 -10.99 -7.10
CA PRO A 81 0.80 -11.91 -7.84
C PRO A 81 0.67 -13.29 -7.20
N GLU A 82 1.73 -13.82 -6.59
CA GLU A 82 1.68 -15.11 -5.88
C GLU A 82 0.69 -15.07 -4.72
N LEU A 83 0.74 -14.02 -3.89
CA LEU A 83 -0.23 -13.82 -2.80
C LEU A 83 -1.67 -13.76 -3.31
N ALA A 84 -1.92 -13.04 -4.41
CA ALA A 84 -3.24 -12.97 -5.02
C ALA A 84 -3.72 -14.34 -5.51
N MET A 85 -2.82 -15.14 -6.10
CA MET A 85 -3.14 -16.47 -6.58
C MET A 85 -3.46 -17.43 -5.41
N ASP A 86 -2.67 -17.39 -4.34
CA ASP A 86 -2.88 -18.24 -3.15
C ASP A 86 -4.24 -17.94 -2.50
N ILE A 87 -4.60 -16.66 -2.36
CA ILE A 87 -5.92 -16.27 -1.86
C ILE A 87 -7.01 -16.75 -2.82
N GLY A 88 -6.81 -16.59 -4.13
CA GLY A 88 -7.78 -17.02 -5.14
C GLY A 88 -8.04 -18.54 -5.10
N ILE A 89 -7.01 -19.36 -4.90
CA ILE A 89 -7.15 -20.81 -4.77
C ILE A 89 -7.95 -21.15 -3.51
N LYS A 90 -7.62 -20.58 -2.36
CA LYS A 90 -8.37 -20.78 -1.12
C LYS A 90 -9.83 -20.34 -1.23
N ALA A 91 -10.09 -19.22 -1.90
CA ALA A 91 -11.43 -18.68 -2.11
C ALA A 91 -12.33 -19.54 -3.02
N LEU A 92 -11.76 -20.46 -3.80
CA LEU A 92 -12.55 -21.46 -4.54
C LEU A 92 -13.19 -22.51 -3.61
N GLU A 93 -12.54 -22.81 -2.50
CA GLU A 93 -13.02 -23.76 -1.50
C GLU A 93 -13.87 -23.05 -0.43
N ASN A 94 -13.43 -21.89 0.03
CA ASN A 94 -14.12 -21.07 1.00
C ASN A 94 -14.11 -19.58 0.58
N PRO A 95 -15.24 -19.02 0.10
CA PRO A 95 -15.31 -17.61 -0.34
C PRO A 95 -14.93 -16.58 0.74
N ASP A 96 -15.05 -16.90 2.03
CA ASP A 96 -14.71 -16.02 3.14
C ASP A 96 -13.21 -15.72 3.21
N GLU A 97 -12.36 -16.57 2.63
CA GLU A 97 -10.91 -16.33 2.50
C GLU A 97 -10.59 -15.02 1.75
N ALA A 98 -11.34 -14.72 0.68
CA ALA A 98 -11.17 -13.46 -0.03
C ALA A 98 -11.58 -12.25 0.83
N GLY A 99 -12.65 -12.41 1.62
CA GLY A 99 -13.12 -11.38 2.56
C GLY A 99 -12.11 -11.12 3.67
N GLY A 100 -11.61 -12.18 4.31
CA GLY A 100 -10.64 -12.12 5.39
C GLY A 100 -9.31 -11.51 4.98
N ALA A 101 -8.85 -11.79 3.75
CA ALA A 101 -7.58 -11.26 3.24
C ALA A 101 -7.69 -9.83 2.66
N ALA A 102 -8.89 -9.35 2.33
CA ALA A 102 -9.10 -8.17 1.49
C ALA A 102 -8.43 -6.90 2.05
N TYR A 103 -8.60 -6.61 3.34
CA TYR A 103 -8.01 -5.42 3.97
C TYR A 103 -6.48 -5.44 3.92
N ASP A 104 -5.88 -6.55 4.34
CA ASP A 104 -4.42 -6.69 4.37
C ASP A 104 -3.84 -6.71 2.96
N PHE A 105 -4.55 -7.27 1.98
CA PHE A 105 -4.18 -7.19 0.57
C PHE A 105 -4.21 -5.76 0.03
N LEU A 106 -5.21 -4.94 0.40
CA LEU A 106 -5.26 -3.52 0.02
C LEU A 106 -4.07 -2.76 0.60
N MET A 107 -3.77 -2.95 1.89
CA MET A 107 -2.67 -2.27 2.56
C MET A 107 -1.31 -2.68 1.98
N TYR A 108 -1.09 -3.97 1.77
CA TYR A 108 0.10 -4.50 1.09
C TYR A 108 0.27 -3.87 -0.29
N SER A 109 -0.79 -3.88 -1.09
CA SER A 109 -0.83 -3.30 -2.43
C SER A 109 -0.46 -1.81 -2.42
N GLY A 110 -0.98 -1.06 -1.45
CA GLY A 110 -0.70 0.35 -1.25
C GLY A 110 0.79 0.60 -0.98
N TYR A 111 1.39 -0.13 -0.04
CA TYR A 111 2.81 0.03 0.29
C TYR A 111 3.71 -0.30 -0.91
N VAL A 112 3.44 -1.38 -1.62
CA VAL A 112 4.24 -1.78 -2.78
C VAL A 112 4.07 -0.82 -3.95
N SER A 113 2.84 -0.35 -4.23
CA SER A 113 2.59 0.63 -5.28
C SER A 113 3.29 1.96 -5.02
N LEU A 114 3.26 2.45 -3.78
CA LEU A 114 3.95 3.68 -3.41
C LEU A 114 5.48 3.53 -3.49
N ALA A 115 6.03 2.37 -3.14
CA ALA A 115 7.47 2.10 -3.35
C ALA A 115 7.84 2.17 -4.84
N PHE A 116 7.00 1.64 -5.72
CA PHE A 116 7.20 1.76 -7.17
C PHE A 116 7.19 3.22 -7.62
N MET A 117 6.27 4.06 -7.11
CA MET A 117 6.26 5.49 -7.41
C MET A 117 7.52 6.19 -6.89
N TRP A 118 7.98 5.87 -5.68
CA TRP A 118 9.22 6.42 -5.13
C TRP A 118 10.45 6.02 -5.95
N LEU A 119 10.52 4.78 -6.44
CA LEU A 119 11.61 4.38 -7.34
C LEU A 119 11.60 5.19 -8.65
N GLN A 120 10.42 5.44 -9.25
CA GLN A 120 10.32 6.30 -10.44
C GLN A 120 10.77 7.74 -10.16
N ILE A 121 10.39 8.29 -9.00
CA ILE A 121 10.82 9.64 -8.56
C ILE A 121 12.35 9.66 -8.41
N THR A 122 12.93 8.63 -7.77
CA THR A 122 14.37 8.51 -7.56
C THR A 122 15.12 8.53 -8.89
N GLU A 123 14.78 7.66 -9.82
CA GLU A 123 15.42 7.58 -11.14
C GLU A 123 15.38 8.92 -11.90
N LYS A 124 14.21 9.56 -11.92
CA LYS A 124 14.07 10.88 -12.56
C LYS A 124 14.89 11.96 -11.85
N THR A 125 14.96 11.91 -10.52
CA THR A 125 15.68 12.89 -9.70
C THR A 125 17.19 12.74 -9.88
N GLU A 126 17.71 11.52 -9.88
CA GLU A 126 19.13 11.22 -10.11
C GLU A 126 19.55 11.63 -11.53
N HIS A 127 18.73 11.29 -12.52
CA HIS A 127 18.96 11.71 -13.91
C HIS A 127 19.06 13.23 -14.06
N LYS A 128 18.16 13.97 -13.37
CA LYS A 128 18.17 15.42 -13.37
C LYS A 128 19.43 16.00 -12.72
N LEU A 129 19.82 15.49 -11.54
CA LEU A 129 21.03 15.95 -10.85
C LEU A 129 22.30 15.71 -11.68
N THR A 130 22.35 14.59 -12.42
CA THR A 130 23.48 14.25 -13.28
C THR A 130 23.58 15.18 -14.49
N ASN A 131 22.46 15.48 -15.15
CA ASN A 131 22.42 16.22 -16.41
C ASN A 131 22.34 17.75 -16.22
N LYS A 132 22.33 18.26 -14.98
CA LYS A 132 22.22 19.70 -14.65
C LYS A 132 21.12 20.41 -15.44
N SER A 133 19.99 19.75 -15.66
CA SER A 133 18.85 20.33 -16.39
C SER A 133 18.31 21.55 -15.65
N SER A 134 18.09 22.65 -16.37
CA SER A 134 17.58 23.92 -15.84
C SER A 134 16.07 23.88 -15.61
N ASP A 135 15.60 22.98 -14.78
CA ASP A 135 14.19 22.77 -14.50
C ASP A 135 13.68 23.57 -13.29
N ILE A 136 12.36 23.55 -13.14
CA ILE A 136 11.55 24.21 -12.11
C ILE A 136 12.00 23.84 -10.67
N PHE A 137 12.58 22.64 -10.46
CA PHE A 137 12.94 22.15 -9.13
C PHE A 137 14.41 22.41 -8.77
N SER A 138 14.64 22.97 -7.57
CA SER A 138 15.98 23.22 -7.05
C SER A 138 16.74 21.92 -6.74
N THR A 139 18.09 22.01 -6.73
CA THR A 139 18.97 20.92 -6.30
C THR A 139 18.64 20.44 -4.88
N SER A 140 18.35 21.37 -3.96
CA SER A 140 17.95 21.05 -2.58
C SER A 140 16.66 20.24 -2.53
N PHE A 141 15.65 20.59 -3.34
CA PHE A 141 14.42 19.82 -3.48
C PHE A 141 14.70 18.40 -3.99
N CYS A 142 15.54 18.26 -5.00
CA CYS A 142 15.94 16.95 -5.52
C CYS A 142 16.59 16.07 -4.43
N HIS A 143 17.54 16.60 -3.69
CA HIS A 143 18.17 15.87 -2.58
C HIS A 143 17.17 15.49 -1.48
N SER A 144 16.20 16.36 -1.16
CA SER A 144 15.16 16.04 -0.18
C SER A 144 14.28 14.87 -0.65
N LYS A 145 13.97 14.78 -1.95
CA LYS A 145 13.21 13.65 -2.53
C LYS A 145 13.96 12.32 -2.43
N LEU A 146 15.26 12.32 -2.69
CA LEU A 146 16.08 11.10 -2.54
C LEU A 146 16.10 10.61 -1.07
N LYS A 147 16.26 11.55 -0.11
CA LYS A 147 16.20 11.21 1.33
C LYS A 147 14.82 10.67 1.73
N THR A 148 13.74 11.25 1.20
CA THR A 148 12.38 10.78 1.48
C THR A 148 12.13 9.39 0.86
N ALA A 149 12.63 9.12 -0.34
CA ALA A 149 12.58 7.81 -0.96
C ALA A 149 13.29 6.77 -0.10
N GLN A 150 14.53 7.06 0.35
CA GLN A 150 15.27 6.17 1.25
C GLN A 150 14.49 5.91 2.55
N PHE A 151 13.96 6.96 3.20
CA PHE A 151 13.10 6.81 4.38
C PHE A 151 11.90 5.90 4.11
N TYR A 152 11.25 6.05 2.95
CA TYR A 152 10.11 5.22 2.58
C TYR A 152 10.50 3.74 2.52
N PHE A 153 11.59 3.43 1.82
CA PHE A 153 12.06 2.06 1.68
C PHE A 153 12.51 1.44 3.01
N ASP A 154 13.16 2.23 3.88
CA ASP A 154 13.69 1.72 5.14
C ASP A 154 12.62 1.59 6.24
N ARG A 155 11.59 2.46 6.24
CA ARG A 155 10.67 2.62 7.39
C ARG A 155 9.20 2.35 7.06
N ILE A 156 8.80 2.51 5.81
CA ILE A 156 7.39 2.39 5.41
C ILE A 156 7.15 1.09 4.64
N LEU A 157 7.92 0.82 3.59
CA LEU A 157 7.76 -0.40 2.80
C LEU A 157 7.80 -1.70 3.63
N PRO A 158 8.66 -1.86 4.67
CA PRO A 158 8.68 -3.07 5.49
C PRO A 158 7.35 -3.40 6.18
N ARG A 159 6.43 -2.43 6.32
CA ARG A 159 5.07 -2.66 6.86
C ARG A 159 4.24 -3.59 5.98
N ALA A 160 4.55 -3.68 4.69
CA ALA A 160 3.93 -4.65 3.79
C ALA A 160 4.08 -6.10 4.29
N ASN A 161 5.21 -6.42 4.94
CA ASN A 161 5.44 -7.76 5.49
C ASN A 161 4.47 -8.11 6.62
N GLN A 162 4.06 -7.14 7.45
CA GLN A 162 3.06 -7.37 8.48
C GLN A 162 1.72 -7.76 7.85
N HIS A 163 1.28 -7.01 6.83
CA HIS A 163 0.05 -7.31 6.13
C HIS A 163 0.12 -8.65 5.37
N LYS A 164 1.27 -8.98 4.78
CA LYS A 164 1.50 -10.29 4.20
C LYS A 164 1.30 -11.42 5.21
N LEU A 165 1.86 -11.30 6.40
CA LEU A 165 1.69 -12.31 7.45
C LEU A 165 0.22 -12.47 7.84
N SER A 166 -0.50 -11.36 8.03
CA SER A 166 -1.92 -11.38 8.38
C SER A 166 -2.78 -12.04 7.29
N LEU A 167 -2.62 -11.65 6.02
CA LEU A 167 -3.42 -12.21 4.93
C LEU A 167 -3.20 -13.72 4.69
N LEU A 168 -2.06 -14.26 5.10
CA LEU A 168 -1.76 -15.68 4.96
C LEU A 168 -2.38 -16.55 6.06
N THR A 169 -2.89 -15.95 7.14
CA THR A 169 -3.49 -16.71 8.26
C THR A 169 -4.82 -17.35 7.92
N GLY A 170 -5.48 -16.92 6.84
CA GLY A 170 -6.81 -17.38 6.47
C GLY A 170 -7.93 -16.69 7.27
N CYS A 171 -9.18 -17.12 7.05
CA CYS A 171 -10.36 -16.50 7.64
C CYS A 171 -10.90 -17.22 8.88
N ASP A 172 -10.42 -18.42 9.22
CA ASP A 172 -10.99 -19.25 10.29
C ASP A 172 -11.12 -18.53 11.63
N ASN A 173 -10.08 -17.77 12.02
CA ASN A 173 -10.09 -17.03 13.28
C ASN A 173 -11.03 -15.81 13.27
N LEU A 174 -11.33 -15.26 12.10
CA LEU A 174 -12.27 -14.15 11.94
C LEU A 174 -13.73 -14.63 12.03
N MET A 175 -13.98 -15.88 11.63
CA MET A 175 -15.28 -16.51 11.60
C MET A 175 -15.53 -17.47 12.77
N ALA A 176 -14.60 -17.52 13.73
CA ALA A 176 -14.62 -18.49 14.81
C ALA A 176 -15.69 -18.21 15.90
N MET A 177 -16.08 -16.94 16.08
CA MET A 177 -17.08 -16.55 17.09
C MET A 177 -18.49 -16.67 16.52
N ASP A 178 -19.36 -17.36 17.24
CA ASP A 178 -20.77 -17.43 16.90
C ASP A 178 -21.58 -16.27 17.55
N GLU A 179 -22.86 -16.12 17.13
CA GLU A 179 -23.71 -15.02 17.60
C GLU A 179 -23.89 -15.00 19.12
N GLY A 180 -23.91 -16.16 19.77
CA GLY A 180 -24.09 -16.26 21.24
C GLY A 180 -22.88 -15.71 22.00
N GLU A 181 -21.69 -15.86 21.45
CA GLU A 181 -20.45 -15.40 22.09
C GLU A 181 -20.31 -13.88 22.04
N TRP A 182 -20.82 -13.21 20.99
CA TRP A 182 -20.84 -11.75 20.88
C TRP A 182 -21.75 -11.05 21.90
N LEU A 183 -22.77 -11.75 22.37
CA LEU A 183 -23.73 -11.19 23.34
C LEU A 183 -23.23 -11.21 24.81
N LEU A 184 -22.08 -11.82 25.07
CA LEU A 184 -21.46 -11.91 26.39
C LEU A 184 -20.43 -10.79 26.65
N LEU A 185 -20.21 -9.89 25.68
CA LEU A 185 -19.33 -8.73 25.80
C LEU A 185 -20.15 -7.45 25.98
#